data_f0473285b6caec8d0c797783c8998fc1
#
_entry.id   f0473285b6caec8d0c797783c8998fc1
#
_cell.length_a   1.000
_cell.length_b   1.000
_cell.length_c   1.000
_cell.angle_alpha   90.00
_cell.angle_beta   90.00
_cell.angle_gamma   90.00
#
_symmetry.space_group_name_H-M   'P 1'
#
loop_
_entity.id
_entity.type
_entity.pdbx_description
1 polymer ?
#
loop_
_entity_poly.entity_id
_entity_poly.type
_entity_poly.pdbx_seq_one_letter_code
_entity_poly.pdbx_strand_id
1 'polypeptide(L)'
;PWNFPIAMITRKVAPGLAAGCACVLKPAEQTPLSALALAELATRAGIPAGVMNIVTGLDAPAIGQALCADSRIRKMTFTGSTEVGRILMRQSADSVKKMSLELGGNAPLLVFDDANLDVAVEGAMLSKYRNAGQTCVCANRIFVQDGIYDEFAKRLAKKSAAMKVGN
;
A
#
# COMPACT_ATOMS: atom_id res chain seq x y z
N PRO A 1 4.79 3.06 -1.74
CA PRO A 1 4.80 2.07 -2.84
C PRO A 1 4.29 2.71 -4.13
N TRP A 2 4.70 2.15 -5.28
CA TRP A 2 4.40 2.66 -6.62
C TRP A 2 2.92 2.59 -7.01
N ASN A 3 2.20 1.61 -6.48
CA ASN A 3 0.81 1.31 -6.86
C ASN A 3 -0.24 2.28 -6.27
N PHE A 4 0.10 2.99 -5.19
CA PHE A 4 -0.71 4.05 -4.58
C PHE A 4 0.20 5.20 -4.10
N PRO A 5 0.84 5.93 -5.01
CA PRO A 5 1.95 6.83 -4.68
C PRO A 5 1.54 8.01 -3.80
N ILE A 6 0.31 8.52 -3.91
CA ILE A 6 -0.16 9.63 -3.06
C ILE A 6 -0.86 9.10 -1.80
N ALA A 7 -1.79 8.16 -1.96
CA ALA A 7 -2.61 7.68 -0.85
C ALA A 7 -1.78 7.06 0.29
N MET A 8 -0.70 6.33 -0.04
CA MET A 8 0.17 5.74 0.97
C MET A 8 1.06 6.78 1.65
N ILE A 9 1.39 7.88 0.99
CA ILE A 9 2.10 9.00 1.60
C ILE A 9 1.18 9.70 2.61
N THR A 10 0.01 10.14 2.19
CA THR A 10 -0.89 10.91 3.04
C THR A 10 -1.34 10.10 4.26
N ARG A 11 -1.61 8.79 4.11
CA ARG A 11 -1.94 7.89 5.22
C ARG A 11 -0.90 7.87 6.34
N LYS A 12 0.39 8.03 5.99
CA LYS A 12 1.51 7.95 6.93
C LYS A 12 1.96 9.32 7.42
N VAL A 13 2.07 10.28 6.51
CA VAL A 13 2.61 11.61 6.79
C VAL A 13 1.59 12.49 7.50
N ALA A 14 0.31 12.49 7.08
CA ALA A 14 -0.68 13.38 7.66
C ALA A 14 -0.88 13.18 9.17
N PRO A 15 -1.05 11.96 9.72
CA PRO A 15 -1.14 11.78 11.17
C PRO A 15 0.16 12.14 11.89
N GLY A 16 1.33 11.95 11.25
CA GLY A 16 2.61 12.38 11.81
C GLY A 16 2.71 13.89 11.94
N LEU A 17 2.34 14.62 10.89
CA LEU A 17 2.31 16.09 10.90
C LEU A 17 1.30 16.62 11.92
N ALA A 18 0.10 16.02 12.00
CA ALA A 18 -0.91 16.39 12.99
C ALA A 18 -0.43 16.19 14.43
N ALA A 19 0.46 15.22 14.66
CA ALA A 19 1.11 14.99 15.96
C ALA A 19 2.38 15.85 16.18
N GLY A 20 2.69 16.81 15.29
CA GLY A 20 3.85 17.67 15.40
C GLY A 20 5.18 17.02 15.05
N CYS A 21 5.17 15.89 14.33
CA CYS A 21 6.40 15.19 13.93
C CYS A 21 6.91 15.69 12.58
N ALA A 22 8.23 15.84 12.46
CA ALA A 22 8.88 15.95 11.17
C ALA A 22 9.00 14.55 10.52
N CYS A 23 9.07 14.51 9.19
CA CYS A 23 9.24 13.28 8.46
C CYS A 23 10.30 13.38 7.36
N VAL A 24 10.94 12.24 7.09
CA VAL A 24 11.77 12.01 5.91
C VAL A 24 11.09 10.89 5.12
N LEU A 25 10.72 11.16 3.88
CA LEU A 25 10.01 10.25 3.01
C LEU A 25 10.88 9.86 1.81
N LYS A 26 11.06 8.55 1.62
CA LYS A 26 11.59 7.99 0.38
C LYS A 26 10.42 7.43 -0.43
N PRO A 27 10.05 8.01 -1.58
CA PRO A 27 9.04 7.44 -2.47
C PRO A 27 9.59 6.23 -3.23
N ALA A 28 8.70 5.46 -3.86
CA ALA A 28 9.11 4.43 -4.80
C ALA A 28 9.85 5.06 -6.00
N GLU A 29 10.85 4.36 -6.49
CA GLU A 29 11.72 4.81 -7.60
C GLU A 29 10.91 5.05 -8.89
N GLN A 30 9.86 4.26 -9.08
CA GLN A 30 9.01 4.33 -10.27
C GLN A 30 8.02 5.51 -10.25
N THR A 31 7.74 6.08 -9.06
CA THR A 31 6.69 7.10 -8.91
C THR A 31 7.10 8.27 -8.00
N PRO A 32 8.28 8.88 -8.20
CA PRO A 32 8.77 9.94 -7.31
C PRO A 32 8.03 11.26 -7.49
N LEU A 33 7.52 11.55 -8.69
CA LEU A 33 6.94 12.84 -9.03
C LEU A 33 5.71 13.19 -8.18
N SER A 34 4.88 12.21 -7.84
CA SER A 34 3.72 12.42 -6.96
C SER A 34 4.14 12.87 -5.55
N ALA A 35 5.25 12.34 -5.02
CA ALA A 35 5.77 12.73 -3.73
C ALA A 35 6.36 14.15 -3.77
N LEU A 36 7.08 14.50 -4.84
CA LEU A 36 7.65 15.83 -5.03
C LEU A 36 6.54 16.88 -5.18
N ALA A 37 5.49 16.59 -5.95
CA ALA A 37 4.33 17.47 -6.07
C ALA A 37 3.62 17.68 -4.71
N LEU A 38 3.52 16.64 -3.91
CA LEU A 38 2.93 16.74 -2.58
C LEU A 38 3.78 17.60 -1.63
N ALA A 39 5.11 17.53 -1.71
CA ALA A 39 6.01 18.39 -0.94
C ALA A 39 5.87 19.87 -1.33
N GLU A 40 5.73 20.16 -2.62
CA GLU A 40 5.47 21.51 -3.12
C GLU A 40 4.11 22.04 -2.58
N LEU A 41 3.06 21.21 -2.65
CA LEU A 41 1.75 21.58 -2.10
C LEU A 41 1.81 21.78 -0.58
N ALA A 42 2.59 20.99 0.14
CA ALA A 42 2.79 21.16 1.57
C ALA A 42 3.47 22.51 1.89
N THR A 43 4.47 22.90 1.10
CA THR A 43 5.13 24.20 1.21
C THR A 43 4.14 25.36 0.97
N ARG A 44 3.33 25.27 -0.08
CA ARG A 44 2.28 26.28 -0.38
C ARG A 44 1.21 26.35 0.72
N ALA A 45 0.93 25.23 1.37
CA ALA A 45 0.00 25.18 2.50
C ALA A 45 0.58 25.70 3.82
N GLY A 46 1.84 26.15 3.82
CA GLY A 46 2.49 26.73 4.99
C GLY A 46 3.15 25.71 5.93
N ILE A 47 3.38 24.48 5.49
CA ILE A 47 4.20 23.53 6.26
C ILE A 47 5.64 24.07 6.35
N PRO A 48 6.18 24.27 7.56
CA PRO A 48 7.51 24.86 7.72
C PRO A 48 8.62 24.03 7.05
N ALA A 49 9.65 24.69 6.57
CA ALA A 49 10.84 24.03 6.01
C ALA A 49 11.43 23.03 7.02
N GLY A 50 11.85 21.86 6.53
CA GLY A 50 12.42 20.80 7.34
C GLY A 50 11.41 19.89 8.05
N VAL A 51 10.12 20.21 8.03
CA VAL A 51 9.07 19.35 8.62
C VAL A 51 8.69 18.18 7.69
N MET A 52 8.61 18.42 6.38
CA MET A 52 8.41 17.38 5.38
C MET A 52 9.58 17.36 4.40
N ASN A 53 10.31 16.25 4.37
CA ASN A 53 11.52 16.10 3.56
C ASN A 53 11.38 14.91 2.62
N ILE A 54 11.73 15.09 1.35
CA ILE A 54 11.68 14.02 0.34
C ILE A 54 13.11 13.67 -0.08
N VAL A 55 13.43 12.38 -0.05
CA VAL A 55 14.69 11.82 -0.53
C VAL A 55 14.39 10.86 -1.67
N THR A 56 14.74 11.24 -2.88
CA THR A 56 14.65 10.37 -4.07
C THR A 56 15.99 9.68 -4.31
N GLY A 57 15.97 8.49 -4.87
CA GLY A 57 17.19 7.76 -5.23
C GLY A 57 16.87 6.36 -5.73
N LEU A 58 17.80 5.80 -6.51
CA LEU A 58 17.68 4.45 -7.08
C LEU A 58 18.25 3.37 -6.13
N ASP A 59 19.14 3.74 -5.22
CA ASP A 59 19.70 2.82 -4.22
C ASP A 59 18.81 2.79 -2.97
N ALA A 60 17.67 2.09 -3.09
CA ALA A 60 16.73 1.91 -1.98
C ALA A 60 17.34 1.18 -0.77
N PRO A 61 18.21 0.16 -0.95
CA PRO A 61 18.89 -0.50 0.17
C PRO A 61 19.73 0.46 1.00
N ALA A 62 20.58 1.28 0.38
CA ALA A 62 21.45 2.23 1.10
C ALA A 62 20.63 3.30 1.83
N ILE A 63 19.60 3.85 1.17
CA ILE A 63 18.71 4.84 1.80
C ILE A 63 17.96 4.20 2.98
N GLY A 64 17.43 2.99 2.81
CA GLY A 64 16.74 2.25 3.85
C GLY A 64 17.62 1.98 5.06
N GLN A 65 18.86 1.55 4.82
CA GLN A 65 19.85 1.32 5.87
C GLN A 65 20.17 2.60 6.64
N ALA A 66 20.42 3.71 5.94
CA ALA A 66 20.70 5.01 6.57
C ALA A 66 19.53 5.46 7.47
N LEU A 67 18.27 5.35 6.98
CA LEU A 67 17.09 5.71 7.76
C LEU A 67 16.90 4.78 8.97
N CYS A 68 17.21 3.49 8.85
CA CYS A 68 17.12 2.54 9.96
C CYS A 68 18.22 2.75 11.01
N ALA A 69 19.42 3.10 10.60
CA ALA A 69 20.56 3.28 11.52
C ALA A 69 20.52 4.60 12.29
N ASP A 70 19.97 5.68 11.74
CA ASP A 70 20.01 7.01 12.34
C ASP A 70 19.16 7.10 13.61
N SER A 71 19.80 7.40 14.74
CA SER A 71 19.16 7.47 16.06
C SER A 71 18.16 8.63 16.23
N ARG A 72 18.21 9.64 15.38
CA ARG A 72 17.24 10.76 15.35
C ARG A 72 15.88 10.31 14.84
N ILE A 73 15.84 9.27 14.00
CA ILE A 73 14.60 8.68 13.49
C ILE A 73 14.05 7.73 14.55
N ARG A 74 12.91 8.07 15.14
CA ARG A 74 12.28 7.30 16.24
C ARG A 74 11.26 6.27 15.76
N LYS A 75 10.71 6.49 14.57
CA LYS A 75 9.71 5.59 13.98
C LYS A 75 10.00 5.39 12.50
N MET A 76 9.99 4.13 12.08
CA MET A 76 9.98 3.73 10.68
C MET A 76 8.58 3.27 10.30
N THR A 77 8.06 3.78 9.17
CA THR A 77 6.83 3.27 8.57
C THR A 77 7.10 2.89 7.12
N PHE A 78 6.66 1.70 6.73
CA PHE A 78 6.94 1.14 5.41
C PHE A 78 5.68 0.48 4.84
N THR A 79 5.50 0.61 3.53
CA THR A 79 4.53 -0.17 2.76
C THR A 79 5.24 -0.76 1.56
N GLY A 80 5.18 -2.08 1.41
CA GLY A 80 5.83 -2.79 0.31
C GLY A 80 5.84 -4.30 0.52
N SER A 81 6.88 -4.98 -0.01
CA SER A 81 6.97 -6.43 0.12
C SER A 81 7.31 -6.87 1.56
N THR A 82 6.85 -8.07 1.91
CA THR A 82 7.17 -8.70 3.21
C THR A 82 8.68 -8.93 3.37
N GLU A 83 9.36 -9.24 2.27
CA GLU A 83 10.81 -9.42 2.27
C GLU A 83 11.55 -8.16 2.70
N VAL A 84 11.26 -7.03 2.07
CA VAL A 84 11.85 -5.73 2.44
C VAL A 84 11.45 -5.33 3.86
N GLY A 85 10.22 -5.58 4.26
CA GLY A 85 9.77 -5.34 5.63
C GLY A 85 10.63 -6.07 6.67
N ARG A 86 10.96 -7.34 6.43
CA ARG A 86 11.87 -8.12 7.30
C ARG A 86 13.28 -7.52 7.37
N ILE A 87 13.80 -7.03 6.23
CA ILE A 87 15.11 -6.37 6.18
C ILE A 87 15.10 -5.11 7.06
N LEU A 88 14.11 -4.25 6.88
CA LEU A 88 13.98 -3.01 7.65
C LEU A 88 13.79 -3.28 9.15
N MET A 89 13.07 -4.33 9.54
CA MET A 89 12.96 -4.75 10.94
C MET A 89 14.32 -5.11 11.52
N ARG A 90 15.11 -5.93 10.83
CA ARG A 90 16.46 -6.32 11.27
C ARG A 90 17.36 -5.10 11.40
N GLN A 91 17.37 -4.20 10.42
CA GLN A 91 18.19 -2.98 10.43
C GLN A 91 17.77 -1.98 11.52
N SER A 92 16.55 -2.06 12.01
CA SER A 92 16.01 -1.17 13.05
C SER A 92 16.14 -1.75 14.47
N ALA A 93 16.54 -3.01 14.60
CA ALA A 93 16.54 -3.74 15.89
C ALA A 93 17.46 -3.08 16.92
N ASP A 94 18.69 -2.72 16.55
CA ASP A 94 19.67 -2.15 17.47
C ASP A 94 19.22 -0.83 18.10
N SER A 95 18.40 -0.06 17.40
CA SER A 95 17.87 1.22 17.88
C SER A 95 16.48 1.09 18.52
N VAL A 96 15.91 -0.10 18.54
CA VAL A 96 14.55 -0.40 19.06
C VAL A 96 13.50 0.58 18.50
N LYS A 97 13.61 0.92 17.19
CA LYS A 97 12.68 1.85 16.54
C LYS A 97 11.26 1.31 16.55
N LYS A 98 10.29 2.20 16.73
CA LYS A 98 8.90 1.85 16.49
C LYS A 98 8.69 1.55 15.01
N MET A 99 8.13 0.40 14.69
CA MET A 99 7.86 -0.03 13.32
C MET A 99 6.36 -0.07 13.05
N SER A 100 5.95 0.43 11.87
CA SER A 100 4.61 0.22 11.33
C SER A 100 4.76 -0.28 9.89
N LEU A 101 4.35 -1.51 9.64
CA LEU A 101 4.58 -2.20 8.38
C LEU A 101 3.23 -2.57 7.75
N GLU A 102 3.04 -2.11 6.51
CA GLU A 102 1.94 -2.51 5.64
C GLU A 102 2.54 -3.37 4.51
N LEU A 103 2.26 -4.65 4.53
CA LEU A 103 2.96 -5.62 3.72
C LEU A 103 2.01 -6.32 2.73
N GLY A 104 2.55 -7.23 1.93
CA GLY A 104 1.77 -8.06 1.03
C GLY A 104 0.80 -8.97 1.78
N GLY A 105 -0.26 -9.36 1.11
CA GLY A 105 -1.28 -10.24 1.66
C GLY A 105 -1.82 -11.22 0.62
N ASN A 106 -2.61 -12.17 1.10
CA ASN A 106 -3.32 -13.16 0.31
C ASN A 106 -4.74 -13.33 0.88
N ALA A 107 -5.51 -12.24 0.83
CA ALA A 107 -6.81 -12.15 1.48
C ALA A 107 -7.80 -13.19 0.93
N PRO A 108 -8.56 -13.88 1.78
CA PRO A 108 -9.70 -14.70 1.37
C PRO A 108 -10.96 -13.82 1.19
N LEU A 109 -11.79 -14.20 0.24
CA LEU A 109 -13.17 -13.76 0.13
C LEU A 109 -14.06 -15.01 0.29
N LEU A 110 -15.01 -14.93 1.20
CA LEU A 110 -15.91 -16.04 1.52
C LEU A 110 -17.32 -15.73 1.01
N VAL A 111 -17.92 -16.65 0.29
CA VAL A 111 -19.28 -16.52 -0.25
C VAL A 111 -20.10 -17.71 0.24
N PHE A 112 -21.06 -17.44 1.11
CA PHE A 112 -21.97 -18.43 1.66
C PHE A 112 -23.20 -18.58 0.77
N ASP A 113 -23.91 -19.70 0.90
CA ASP A 113 -25.05 -20.09 0.04
C ASP A 113 -26.28 -19.18 0.20
N ASP A 114 -26.41 -18.49 1.30
CA ASP A 114 -27.42 -17.44 1.55
C ASP A 114 -27.05 -16.06 0.99
N ALA A 115 -25.86 -15.92 0.36
CA ALA A 115 -25.42 -14.64 -0.17
C ALA A 115 -26.20 -14.20 -1.40
N ASN A 116 -26.44 -12.91 -1.55
CA ASN A 116 -26.90 -12.34 -2.82
C ASN A 116 -25.78 -12.47 -3.86
N LEU A 117 -25.99 -13.33 -4.87
CA LEU A 117 -24.98 -13.64 -5.87
C LEU A 117 -24.52 -12.44 -6.69
N ASP A 118 -25.41 -11.51 -7.03
CA ASP A 118 -25.02 -10.31 -7.81
C ASP A 118 -24.10 -9.41 -7.00
N VAL A 119 -24.40 -9.21 -5.72
CA VAL A 119 -23.56 -8.43 -4.79
C VAL A 119 -22.24 -9.15 -4.55
N ALA A 120 -22.25 -10.47 -4.36
CA ALA A 120 -21.04 -11.26 -4.13
C ALA A 120 -20.09 -11.23 -5.33
N VAL A 121 -20.62 -11.38 -6.56
CA VAL A 121 -19.83 -11.30 -7.79
C VAL A 121 -19.27 -9.90 -8.00
N GLU A 122 -20.07 -8.84 -7.76
CA GLU A 122 -19.58 -7.47 -7.86
C GLU A 122 -18.48 -7.18 -6.84
N GLY A 123 -18.67 -7.63 -5.60
CA GLY A 123 -17.66 -7.52 -4.53
C GLY A 123 -16.36 -8.25 -4.89
N ALA A 124 -16.46 -9.44 -5.49
CA ALA A 124 -15.31 -10.19 -5.97
C ALA A 124 -14.56 -9.45 -7.09
N MET A 125 -15.28 -8.88 -8.06
CA MET A 125 -14.71 -8.07 -9.14
C MET A 125 -13.98 -6.84 -8.59
N LEU A 126 -14.63 -6.07 -7.73
CA LEU A 126 -14.04 -4.88 -7.11
C LEU A 126 -12.80 -5.22 -6.27
N SER A 127 -12.88 -6.29 -5.47
CA SER A 127 -11.77 -6.71 -4.64
C SER A 127 -10.58 -7.23 -5.45
N LYS A 128 -10.83 -7.98 -6.51
CA LYS A 128 -9.76 -8.61 -7.30
C LYS A 128 -9.15 -7.68 -8.34
N TYR A 129 -9.96 -6.87 -9.03
CA TYR A 129 -9.51 -6.10 -10.19
C TYR A 129 -9.31 -4.61 -9.92
N ARG A 130 -9.58 -4.12 -8.72
CA ARG A 130 -9.21 -2.75 -8.33
C ARG A 130 -7.73 -2.51 -8.61
N ASN A 131 -7.41 -1.39 -9.26
CA ASN A 131 -6.05 -1.03 -9.64
C ASN A 131 -5.34 -2.14 -10.45
N ALA A 132 -6.08 -2.79 -11.36
CA ALA A 132 -5.63 -3.94 -12.16
C ALA A 132 -5.13 -5.14 -11.31
N GLY A 133 -5.67 -5.30 -10.11
CA GLY A 133 -5.27 -6.36 -9.16
C GLY A 133 -3.96 -6.09 -8.42
N GLN A 134 -3.38 -4.91 -8.57
CA GLN A 134 -2.09 -4.53 -7.99
C GLN A 134 -2.30 -3.87 -6.62
N THR A 135 -2.93 -4.58 -5.70
CA THR A 135 -3.19 -4.09 -4.34
C THR A 135 -2.86 -5.14 -3.28
N CYS A 136 -2.37 -4.68 -2.12
CA CYS A 136 -2.10 -5.55 -0.98
C CYS A 136 -3.38 -6.14 -0.35
N VAL A 137 -4.54 -5.55 -0.62
CA VAL A 137 -5.85 -5.95 -0.08
C VAL A 137 -6.69 -6.75 -1.09
N CYS A 138 -6.12 -7.13 -2.25
CA CYS A 138 -6.84 -7.96 -3.21
C CYS A 138 -7.24 -9.30 -2.60
N ALA A 139 -8.47 -9.73 -2.86
CA ALA A 139 -8.86 -11.11 -2.64
C ALA A 139 -8.19 -12.01 -3.69
N ASN A 140 -7.22 -12.79 -3.23
CA ASN A 140 -6.48 -13.73 -4.08
C ASN A 140 -7.04 -15.16 -3.99
N ARG A 141 -7.84 -15.42 -2.98
CA ARG A 141 -8.50 -16.71 -2.74
C ARG A 141 -9.99 -16.45 -2.56
N ILE A 142 -10.80 -17.05 -3.42
CA ILE A 142 -12.26 -16.92 -3.37
C ILE A 142 -12.81 -18.30 -3.03
N PHE A 143 -13.43 -18.41 -1.85
CA PHE A 143 -14.06 -19.63 -1.36
C PHE A 143 -15.57 -19.45 -1.45
N VAL A 144 -16.21 -20.35 -2.13
CA VAL A 144 -17.66 -20.32 -2.38
C VAL A 144 -18.25 -21.65 -1.92
N GLN A 145 -19.35 -21.64 -1.20
CA GLN A 145 -20.04 -22.84 -0.80
C GLN A 145 -20.58 -23.60 -2.03
N ASP A 146 -20.57 -24.93 -1.95
CA ASP A 146 -20.87 -25.82 -3.07
C ASP A 146 -22.22 -25.55 -3.73
N GLY A 147 -23.24 -25.22 -2.94
CA GLY A 147 -24.61 -24.99 -3.43
C GLY A 147 -24.75 -23.84 -4.44
N ILE A 148 -23.83 -22.88 -4.43
CA ILE A 148 -23.86 -21.71 -5.33
C ILE A 148 -22.57 -21.54 -6.15
N TYR A 149 -21.62 -22.47 -6.01
CA TYR A 149 -20.30 -22.38 -6.62
C TYR A 149 -20.36 -22.23 -8.14
N ASP A 150 -21.08 -23.11 -8.83
CA ASP A 150 -21.10 -23.12 -10.29
C ASP A 150 -21.70 -21.83 -10.88
N GLU A 151 -22.81 -21.37 -10.29
CA GLU A 151 -23.44 -20.13 -10.74
C GLU A 151 -22.59 -18.90 -10.44
N PHE A 152 -21.97 -18.84 -9.26
CA PHE A 152 -21.02 -17.78 -8.92
C PHE A 152 -19.83 -17.76 -9.88
N ALA A 153 -19.20 -18.92 -10.11
CA ALA A 153 -18.04 -19.04 -10.99
C ALA A 153 -18.37 -18.62 -12.43
N LYS A 154 -19.53 -19.03 -12.95
CA LYS A 154 -20.02 -18.65 -14.27
C LYS A 154 -20.22 -17.13 -14.41
N ARG A 155 -20.88 -16.51 -13.42
CA ARG A 155 -21.10 -15.06 -13.42
C ARG A 155 -19.79 -14.29 -13.30
N LEU A 156 -18.89 -14.71 -12.43
CA LEU A 156 -17.58 -14.09 -12.25
C LEU A 156 -16.76 -14.19 -13.53
N ALA A 157 -16.69 -15.37 -14.15
CA ALA A 157 -15.98 -15.58 -15.40
C ALA A 157 -16.53 -14.68 -16.53
N LYS A 158 -17.86 -14.60 -16.66
CA LYS A 158 -18.50 -13.71 -17.65
C LYS A 158 -18.12 -12.23 -17.46
N LYS A 159 -18.16 -11.75 -16.20
CA LYS A 159 -17.76 -10.35 -15.90
C LYS A 159 -16.27 -10.11 -16.15
N SER A 160 -15.43 -11.04 -15.75
CA SER A 160 -13.98 -10.95 -15.98
C SER A 160 -13.65 -10.91 -17.48
N ALA A 161 -14.28 -11.77 -18.28
CA ALA A 161 -14.09 -11.82 -19.72
C ALA A 161 -14.58 -10.54 -20.44
N ALA A 162 -15.54 -9.82 -19.86
CA ALA A 162 -16.07 -8.58 -20.41
C ALA A 162 -15.21 -7.34 -20.09
N MET A 163 -14.17 -7.50 -19.28
CA MET A 163 -13.26 -6.38 -18.95
C MET A 163 -12.48 -5.95 -20.20
N LYS A 164 -12.43 -4.63 -20.42
CA LYS A 164 -11.59 -4.06 -21.48
C LYS A 164 -10.18 -3.87 -20.92
N VAL A 165 -9.20 -4.49 -21.56
CA VAL A 165 -7.78 -4.37 -21.24
C VAL A 165 -7.10 -3.61 -22.37
N GLY A 166 -6.40 -2.55 -22.03
CA GLY A 166 -5.70 -1.70 -22.99
C GLY A 166 -5.42 -0.31 -22.40
N ASN A 167 -4.79 0.52 -23.22
CA ASN A 167 -4.53 1.94 -22.91
C ASN A 167 -5.75 2.79 -23.23
#